data_848023844067e3579539d7dc0899d1f0
#
_entry.id   848023844067e3579539d7dc0899d1f0
#
_cell.length_a   1.000
_cell.length_b   1.000
_cell.length_c   1.000
_cell.angle_alpha   90.00
_cell.angle_beta   90.00
_cell.angle_gamma   90.00
#
_symmetry.space_group_name_H-M   'P 1'
#
loop_
_entity.id
_entity.type
_entity.pdbx_description
1 polymer ?
#
loop_
_entity_poly.entity_id
_entity_poly.type
_entity_poly.pdbx_seq_one_letter_code
_entity_poly.pdbx_strand_id
1 'polypeptide(L)'
;MRGALILSLLPALLFAADLKIDHVTVAGSSLNPLQANLSAAGIPPVYGGAHTNGATEMALVSFPDGSYLELMALQANADPHLIDQQPWAKFLRGNGGPCAWAAREKDLAGEVKRLEAASIPVSAPVRSGRQRPDAVRLEWETSDVGTEPRGTFFPFLIRDLTERRLRAFPQAKPVNRDFRGIAKVVIAVRDLDAAIKRYRQAYGLPAPIKQVDPGFDAHLALLGGVPVVLAQPLSAESWLNERLDQFGEAPCAFVLGANRPGRYHAASQTRWFGIEISWFDSGKLGWRLGFEIPEW
;
A
#
# COMPACT_ATOMS: atom_id res chain seq x y z
N MET A 1 -50.82 -19.04 29.23
CA MET A 1 -49.37 -18.87 29.50
C MET A 1 -48.66 -18.69 28.17
N ARG A 2 -48.23 -17.46 27.84
CA ARG A 2 -47.51 -17.15 26.60
C ARG A 2 -46.03 -17.01 27.00
N GLY A 3 -45.20 -17.98 26.60
CA GLY A 3 -43.75 -17.90 26.78
C GLY A 3 -43.13 -16.92 25.78
N ALA A 4 -42.52 -15.86 26.28
CA ALA A 4 -41.71 -14.97 25.46
C ALA A 4 -40.34 -15.61 25.21
N LEU A 5 -40.05 -15.85 23.93
CA LEU A 5 -38.72 -16.27 23.48
C LEU A 5 -37.79 -15.05 23.51
N ILE A 6 -36.89 -14.97 24.48
CA ILE A 6 -35.82 -13.97 24.52
C ILE A 6 -34.72 -14.46 23.58
N LEU A 7 -34.66 -13.86 22.39
CA LEU A 7 -33.52 -14.03 21.49
C LEU A 7 -32.33 -13.24 22.07
N SER A 8 -31.39 -13.91 22.71
CA SER A 8 -30.13 -13.30 23.13
C SER A 8 -29.26 -13.06 21.90
N LEU A 9 -29.21 -11.81 21.43
CA LEU A 9 -28.17 -11.34 20.51
C LEU A 9 -26.83 -11.37 21.27
N LEU A 10 -26.04 -12.42 21.06
CA LEU A 10 -24.63 -12.40 21.41
C LEU A 10 -23.97 -11.31 20.54
N PRO A 11 -23.25 -10.33 21.13
CA PRO A 11 -22.46 -9.40 20.35
C PRO A 11 -21.38 -10.21 19.63
N ALA A 12 -21.39 -10.20 18.30
CA ALA A 12 -20.26 -10.68 17.51
C ALA A 12 -19.04 -9.88 17.97
N LEU A 13 -18.07 -10.54 18.58
CA LEU A 13 -16.75 -10.00 18.85
C LEU A 13 -16.14 -9.65 17.49
N LEU A 14 -16.28 -8.39 17.09
CA LEU A 14 -15.56 -7.83 15.95
C LEU A 14 -14.07 -7.81 16.34
N PHE A 15 -13.35 -8.86 15.98
CA PHE A 15 -11.90 -8.80 16.00
C PHE A 15 -11.49 -7.73 15.00
N ALA A 16 -10.81 -6.67 15.48
CA ALA A 16 -10.19 -5.69 14.62
C ALA A 16 -9.24 -6.43 13.67
N ALA A 17 -9.38 -6.20 12.37
CA ALA A 17 -8.55 -6.86 11.37
C ALA A 17 -7.08 -6.48 11.61
N ASP A 18 -6.20 -7.47 11.80
CA ASP A 18 -4.74 -7.29 11.87
C ASP A 18 -4.20 -7.25 10.42
N LEU A 19 -4.42 -6.12 9.73
CA LEU A 19 -3.94 -5.95 8.36
C LEU A 19 -2.42 -5.85 8.34
N LYS A 20 -1.78 -6.84 7.75
CA LYS A 20 -0.32 -6.84 7.53
C LYS A 20 -0.02 -6.44 6.10
N ILE A 21 0.74 -5.36 5.93
CA ILE A 21 1.19 -4.96 4.61
C ILE A 21 2.01 -6.10 3.98
N ASP A 22 1.62 -6.50 2.79
CA ASP A 22 2.41 -7.39 1.94
C ASP A 22 3.44 -6.59 1.17
N HIS A 23 2.99 -5.61 0.42
CA HIS A 23 3.81 -4.68 -0.33
C HIS A 23 3.04 -3.40 -0.67
N VAL A 24 3.77 -2.39 -1.08
CA VAL A 24 3.26 -1.15 -1.65
C VAL A 24 3.88 -0.95 -3.03
N THR A 25 3.12 -0.34 -3.94
CA THR A 25 3.53 -0.19 -5.33
C THR A 25 3.70 1.28 -5.69
N VAL A 26 4.84 1.59 -6.32
CA VAL A 26 5.17 2.89 -6.92
C VAL A 26 5.23 2.70 -8.42
N ALA A 27 4.37 3.38 -9.17
CA ALA A 27 4.24 3.23 -10.62
C ALA A 27 4.91 4.37 -11.39
N GLY A 28 5.55 4.01 -12.49
CA GLY A 28 6.12 4.93 -13.45
C GLY A 28 6.17 4.37 -14.86
N SER A 29 6.44 5.22 -15.84
CA SER A 29 6.50 4.82 -17.25
C SER A 29 7.78 4.03 -17.58
N SER A 30 8.85 4.19 -16.79
CA SER A 30 10.15 3.52 -16.96
C SER A 30 10.72 3.14 -15.59
N LEU A 31 11.33 1.96 -15.51
CA LEU A 31 11.90 1.44 -14.29
C LEU A 31 13.23 2.14 -13.92
N ASN A 32 14.02 2.54 -14.92
CA ASN A 32 15.35 3.12 -14.70
C ASN A 32 15.33 4.39 -13.82
N PRO A 33 14.50 5.42 -14.09
CA PRO A 33 14.45 6.60 -13.22
C PRO A 33 13.97 6.25 -11.81
N LEU A 34 13.00 5.37 -11.64
CA LEU A 34 12.52 4.93 -10.33
C LEU A 34 13.64 4.29 -9.52
N GLN A 35 14.42 3.39 -10.14
CA GLN A 35 15.56 2.72 -9.49
C GLN A 35 16.69 3.70 -9.18
N ALA A 36 17.02 4.61 -10.10
CA ALA A 36 18.09 5.59 -9.93
C ALA A 36 17.78 6.56 -8.77
N ASN A 37 16.55 7.09 -8.72
CA ASN A 37 16.12 8.04 -7.70
C ASN A 37 16.11 7.38 -6.30
N LEU A 38 15.60 6.16 -6.19
CA LEU A 38 15.58 5.44 -4.92
C LEU A 38 16.99 5.03 -4.48
N SER A 39 17.86 4.65 -5.41
CA SER A 39 19.28 4.36 -5.14
C SER A 39 20.03 5.61 -4.65
N ALA A 40 19.76 6.78 -5.25
CA ALA A 40 20.32 8.06 -4.82
C ALA A 40 19.85 8.45 -3.41
N ALA A 41 18.66 8.01 -2.99
CA ALA A 41 18.17 8.15 -1.61
C ALA A 41 18.80 7.13 -0.64
N GLY A 42 19.73 6.28 -1.09
CA GLY A 42 20.40 5.27 -0.28
C GLY A 42 19.63 3.95 -0.12
N ILE A 43 18.59 3.73 -0.93
CA ILE A 43 17.72 2.55 -0.86
C ILE A 43 17.75 1.82 -2.22
N PRO A 44 18.86 1.17 -2.61
CA PRO A 44 18.97 0.54 -3.92
C PRO A 44 18.02 -0.65 -4.06
N PRO A 45 17.16 -0.66 -5.10
CA PRO A 45 16.28 -1.78 -5.39
C PRO A 45 16.99 -2.87 -6.18
N VAL A 46 16.40 -4.07 -6.18
CA VAL A 46 16.86 -5.22 -6.97
C VAL A 46 15.81 -5.53 -8.04
N TYR A 47 16.25 -5.76 -9.27
CA TYR A 47 15.37 -6.17 -10.37
C TYR A 47 14.67 -7.49 -10.05
N GLY A 48 13.35 -7.51 -10.17
CA GLY A 48 12.49 -8.64 -9.82
C GLY A 48 11.95 -9.42 -11.03
N GLY A 49 12.08 -8.84 -12.22
CA GLY A 49 11.64 -9.47 -13.47
C GLY A 49 10.41 -8.83 -14.11
N ALA A 50 10.10 -9.29 -15.31
CA ALA A 50 8.88 -8.95 -16.04
C ALA A 50 7.67 -9.71 -15.48
N HIS A 51 6.51 -9.07 -15.45
CA HIS A 51 5.25 -9.74 -15.14
C HIS A 51 4.74 -10.55 -16.35
N THR A 52 4.01 -11.62 -16.07
CA THR A 52 3.42 -12.49 -17.11
C THR A 52 2.29 -11.81 -17.90
N ASN A 53 1.85 -10.63 -17.47
CA ASN A 53 0.84 -9.82 -18.18
C ASN A 53 1.37 -9.17 -19.48
N GLY A 54 2.68 -9.26 -19.77
CA GLY A 54 3.28 -8.69 -20.97
C GLY A 54 3.35 -7.16 -21.00
N ALA A 55 2.87 -6.47 -19.96
CA ALA A 55 2.78 -5.01 -19.93
C ALA A 55 3.77 -4.37 -18.96
N THR A 56 4.03 -5.01 -17.81
CA THR A 56 4.79 -4.39 -16.72
C THR A 56 5.99 -5.23 -16.30
N GLU A 57 7.00 -4.56 -15.76
CA GLU A 57 8.15 -5.13 -15.08
C GLU A 57 8.36 -4.47 -13.73
N MET A 58 9.17 -5.07 -12.85
CA MET A 58 9.34 -4.56 -11.50
C MET A 58 10.76 -4.69 -10.97
N ALA A 59 11.08 -3.81 -10.03
CA ALA A 59 12.17 -3.94 -9.08
C ALA A 59 11.62 -3.81 -7.66
N LEU A 60 12.34 -4.32 -6.66
CA LEU A 60 11.85 -4.28 -5.29
C LEU A 60 12.93 -4.00 -4.26
N VAL A 61 12.49 -3.40 -3.14
CA VAL A 61 13.26 -3.31 -1.89
C VAL A 61 12.49 -4.05 -0.82
N SER A 62 12.97 -5.21 -0.41
CA SER A 62 12.34 -5.99 0.65
C SER A 62 12.98 -5.74 2.01
N PHE A 63 12.16 -5.91 3.06
CA PHE A 63 12.49 -5.62 4.45
C PHE A 63 12.42 -6.88 5.32
N PRO A 64 13.02 -6.85 6.55
CA PRO A 64 13.08 -8.00 7.45
C PRO A 64 11.72 -8.61 7.84
N ASP A 65 10.64 -7.83 7.92
CA ASP A 65 9.29 -8.32 8.19
C ASP A 65 8.64 -9.06 7.00
N GLY A 66 9.34 -9.08 5.85
CA GLY A 66 8.90 -9.67 4.60
C GLY A 66 7.96 -8.78 3.80
N SER A 67 7.70 -7.53 4.21
CA SER A 67 7.09 -6.53 3.32
C SER A 67 8.10 -6.02 2.30
N TYR A 68 7.63 -5.42 1.20
CA TYR A 68 8.52 -4.80 0.22
C TYR A 68 7.88 -3.59 -0.49
N LEU A 69 8.74 -2.69 -0.90
CA LEU A 69 8.43 -1.62 -1.84
C LEU A 69 8.64 -2.16 -3.25
N GLU A 70 7.60 -2.15 -4.06
CA GLU A 70 7.64 -2.52 -5.48
C GLU A 70 7.71 -1.26 -6.33
N LEU A 71 8.73 -1.17 -7.18
CA LEU A 71 8.80 -0.21 -8.27
C LEU A 71 8.27 -0.90 -9.52
N MET A 72 7.17 -0.45 -10.07
CA MET A 72 6.53 -1.05 -11.24
C MET A 72 6.56 -0.08 -12.41
N ALA A 73 6.97 -0.56 -13.57
CA ALA A 73 7.02 0.23 -14.79
C ALA A 73 6.57 -0.58 -16.00
N LEU A 74 6.40 0.13 -17.12
CA LEU A 74 6.09 -0.50 -18.40
C LEU A 74 7.32 -1.24 -18.94
N GLN A 75 7.10 -2.44 -19.52
CA GLN A 75 8.12 -3.10 -20.32
C GLN A 75 8.39 -2.27 -21.57
N ALA A 76 9.66 -2.25 -22.03
CA ALA A 76 10.10 -1.40 -23.14
C ALA A 76 9.28 -1.58 -24.44
N ASN A 77 8.77 -2.78 -24.70
CA ASN A 77 8.02 -3.12 -25.90
C ASN A 77 6.60 -3.62 -25.55
N ALA A 78 6.02 -3.14 -24.44
CA ALA A 78 4.68 -3.54 -24.06
C ALA A 78 3.64 -3.07 -25.08
N ASP A 79 2.72 -3.97 -25.44
CA ASP A 79 1.58 -3.62 -26.29
C ASP A 79 0.71 -2.56 -25.56
N PRO A 80 0.42 -1.41 -26.21
CA PRO A 80 -0.45 -0.39 -25.66
C PRO A 80 -1.81 -0.93 -25.19
N HIS A 81 -2.36 -1.92 -25.87
CA HIS A 81 -3.62 -2.54 -25.49
C HIS A 81 -3.50 -3.31 -24.15
N LEU A 82 -2.40 -4.02 -23.92
CA LEU A 82 -2.14 -4.70 -22.64
C LEU A 82 -1.90 -3.69 -21.51
N ILE A 83 -1.30 -2.53 -21.83
CA ILE A 83 -1.14 -1.43 -20.85
C ILE A 83 -2.50 -0.89 -20.44
N ASP A 84 -3.40 -0.64 -21.39
CA ASP A 84 -4.74 -0.09 -21.11
C ASP A 84 -5.61 -1.02 -20.25
N GLN A 85 -5.34 -2.31 -20.32
CA GLN A 85 -6.01 -3.31 -19.47
C GLN A 85 -5.47 -3.37 -18.03
N GLN A 86 -4.34 -2.70 -17.73
CA GLN A 86 -3.80 -2.70 -16.37
C GLN A 86 -4.67 -1.83 -15.44
N PRO A 87 -4.96 -2.29 -14.21
CA PRO A 87 -5.72 -1.48 -13.25
C PRO A 87 -5.01 -0.16 -12.90
N TRP A 88 -3.71 -0.07 -13.14
CA TRP A 88 -2.87 1.10 -12.86
C TRP A 88 -2.37 1.83 -14.11
N ALA A 89 -2.98 1.61 -15.29
CA ALA A 89 -2.55 2.20 -16.57
C ALA A 89 -2.32 3.72 -16.48
N LYS A 90 -3.23 4.44 -15.78
CA LYS A 90 -3.15 5.89 -15.57
C LYS A 90 -1.91 6.29 -14.76
N PHE A 91 -1.59 5.54 -13.71
CA PHE A 91 -0.39 5.77 -12.89
C PHE A 91 0.90 5.44 -13.64
N LEU A 92 0.91 4.35 -14.39
CA LEU A 92 2.07 3.94 -15.19
C LEU A 92 2.42 5.00 -16.25
N ARG A 93 1.42 5.48 -17.01
CA ARG A 93 1.62 6.50 -18.04
C ARG A 93 1.94 7.88 -17.47
N GLY A 94 1.34 8.23 -16.33
CA GLY A 94 1.48 9.53 -15.70
C GLY A 94 2.63 9.65 -14.70
N ASN A 95 3.50 8.63 -14.57
CA ASN A 95 4.53 8.58 -13.50
C ASN A 95 3.93 8.85 -12.12
N GLY A 96 2.81 8.21 -11.81
CA GLY A 96 1.94 8.53 -10.67
C GLY A 96 2.56 8.26 -9.29
N GLY A 97 3.74 7.66 -9.20
CA GLY A 97 4.37 7.33 -7.92
C GLY A 97 3.55 6.31 -7.13
N PRO A 98 3.31 6.53 -5.82
CA PRO A 98 2.49 5.64 -5.00
C PRO A 98 1.13 5.38 -5.64
N CYS A 99 0.78 4.12 -5.91
CA CYS A 99 -0.45 3.82 -6.63
C CYS A 99 -1.30 2.73 -6.00
N ALA A 100 -0.68 1.77 -5.31
CA ALA A 100 -1.41 0.64 -4.77
C ALA A 100 -0.71 0.05 -3.53
N TRP A 101 -1.46 -0.76 -2.79
CA TRP A 101 -0.93 -1.55 -1.71
C TRP A 101 -1.69 -2.87 -1.57
N ALA A 102 -1.01 -3.87 -1.00
CA ALA A 102 -1.54 -5.19 -0.76
C ALA A 102 -1.47 -5.55 0.72
N ALA A 103 -2.50 -6.24 1.21
CA ALA A 103 -2.51 -6.86 2.52
C ALA A 103 -2.29 -8.37 2.41
N ARG A 104 -1.45 -8.89 3.29
CA ARG A 104 -1.13 -10.31 3.37
C ARG A 104 -2.23 -11.07 4.07
N GLU A 105 -2.74 -12.11 3.40
CA GLU A 105 -3.75 -12.98 3.96
C GLU A 105 -3.29 -14.45 3.97
N LYS A 106 -3.64 -15.15 5.06
CA LYS A 106 -3.45 -16.61 5.18
C LYS A 106 -4.70 -17.36 4.74
N ASP A 107 -5.86 -16.88 5.15
CA ASP A 107 -7.18 -17.40 4.78
C ASP A 107 -7.93 -16.42 3.88
N LEU A 108 -7.50 -16.36 2.61
CA LEU A 108 -8.08 -15.44 1.63
C LEU A 108 -9.60 -15.66 1.45
N ALA A 109 -10.04 -16.92 1.46
CA ALA A 109 -11.46 -17.24 1.28
C ALA A 109 -12.31 -16.82 2.50
N GLY A 110 -11.78 -16.97 3.71
CA GLY A 110 -12.42 -16.49 4.94
C GLY A 110 -12.52 -14.96 4.98
N GLU A 111 -11.47 -14.27 4.58
CA GLU A 111 -11.46 -12.79 4.54
C GLU A 111 -12.43 -12.25 3.48
N VAL A 112 -12.51 -12.88 2.30
CA VAL A 112 -13.52 -12.53 1.28
C VAL A 112 -14.92 -12.62 1.86
N LYS A 113 -15.27 -13.73 2.50
CA LYS A 113 -16.60 -13.92 3.13
C LYS A 113 -16.86 -12.88 4.23
N ARG A 114 -15.86 -12.54 5.01
CA ARG A 114 -15.97 -11.51 6.06
C ARG A 114 -16.27 -10.13 5.48
N LEU A 115 -15.59 -9.74 4.39
CA LEU A 115 -15.82 -8.47 3.71
C LEU A 115 -17.19 -8.43 3.03
N GLU A 116 -17.62 -9.52 2.39
CA GLU A 116 -18.98 -9.66 1.83
C GLU A 116 -20.05 -9.47 2.91
N ALA A 117 -19.86 -10.13 4.08
CA ALA A 117 -20.76 -9.96 5.23
C ALA A 117 -20.78 -8.51 5.78
N ALA A 118 -19.68 -7.77 5.64
CA ALA A 118 -19.60 -6.34 5.95
C ALA A 118 -20.18 -5.44 4.83
N SER A 119 -20.75 -6.03 3.77
CA SER A 119 -21.25 -5.32 2.58
C SER A 119 -20.18 -4.50 1.85
N ILE A 120 -18.94 -5.00 1.84
CA ILE A 120 -17.85 -4.45 1.06
C ILE A 120 -17.71 -5.29 -0.22
N PRO A 121 -17.75 -4.68 -1.41
CA PRO A 121 -17.47 -5.38 -2.66
C PRO A 121 -16.08 -6.02 -2.61
N VAL A 122 -16.00 -7.29 -2.99
CA VAL A 122 -14.74 -8.02 -3.04
C VAL A 122 -14.81 -9.05 -4.17
N SER A 123 -13.70 -9.20 -4.91
CA SER A 123 -13.64 -10.21 -5.98
C SER A 123 -13.37 -11.60 -5.43
N ALA A 124 -13.83 -12.63 -6.15
CA ALA A 124 -13.37 -13.98 -5.89
C ALA A 124 -11.85 -14.09 -6.04
N PRO A 125 -11.19 -15.01 -5.30
CA PRO A 125 -9.74 -15.23 -5.45
C PRO A 125 -9.35 -15.63 -6.88
N VAL A 126 -8.34 -14.94 -7.42
CA VAL A 126 -7.78 -15.18 -8.76
C VAL A 126 -6.33 -15.60 -8.62
N ARG A 127 -5.98 -16.74 -9.22
CA ARG A 127 -4.60 -17.23 -9.24
C ARG A 127 -3.75 -16.42 -10.23
N SER A 128 -2.55 -16.06 -9.80
CA SER A 128 -1.58 -15.33 -10.59
C SER A 128 -0.16 -15.82 -10.27
N GLY A 129 0.82 -15.29 -10.99
CA GLY A 129 2.21 -15.67 -10.78
C GLY A 129 3.17 -14.88 -11.66
N ARG A 130 4.45 -15.13 -11.46
CA ARG A 130 5.54 -14.68 -12.34
C ARG A 130 6.72 -15.63 -12.28
N GLN A 131 7.60 -15.50 -13.24
CA GLN A 131 8.90 -16.15 -13.21
C GLN A 131 9.96 -15.15 -12.82
N ARG A 132 10.82 -15.52 -11.88
CA ARG A 132 11.99 -14.73 -11.49
C ARG A 132 13.08 -14.81 -12.59
N PRO A 133 14.06 -13.86 -12.60
CA PRO A 133 15.20 -13.95 -13.55
C PRO A 133 16.01 -15.24 -13.42
N ASP A 134 16.02 -15.88 -12.24
CA ASP A 134 16.67 -17.18 -11.99
C ASP A 134 15.77 -18.39 -12.29
N ALA A 135 14.74 -18.21 -13.10
CA ALA A 135 13.75 -19.20 -13.52
C ALA A 135 12.87 -19.81 -12.41
N VAL A 136 12.95 -19.34 -11.17
CA VAL A 136 12.05 -19.77 -10.11
C VAL A 136 10.64 -19.27 -10.39
N ARG A 137 9.66 -20.19 -10.44
CA ARG A 137 8.25 -19.86 -10.60
C ARG A 137 7.62 -19.49 -9.26
N LEU A 138 6.92 -18.37 -9.24
CA LEU A 138 6.18 -17.86 -8.08
C LEU A 138 4.70 -17.88 -8.39
N GLU A 139 3.88 -18.30 -7.42
CA GLU A 139 2.42 -18.36 -7.54
C GLU A 139 1.76 -17.82 -6.28
N TRP A 140 0.65 -17.10 -6.47
CA TRP A 140 -0.18 -16.53 -5.43
C TRP A 140 -1.64 -16.42 -5.89
N GLU A 141 -2.52 -16.14 -4.95
CA GLU A 141 -3.90 -15.74 -5.23
C GLU A 141 -4.13 -14.33 -4.73
N THR A 142 -4.99 -13.59 -5.42
CA THR A 142 -5.38 -12.22 -5.05
C THR A 142 -6.89 -12.04 -5.11
N SER A 143 -7.42 -11.14 -4.26
CA SER A 143 -8.80 -10.63 -4.34
C SER A 143 -8.76 -9.10 -4.25
N ASP A 144 -9.55 -8.45 -5.10
CA ASP A 144 -9.68 -6.98 -5.08
C ASP A 144 -10.76 -6.59 -4.10
N VAL A 145 -10.53 -5.53 -3.31
CA VAL A 145 -11.46 -5.01 -2.31
C VAL A 145 -11.92 -3.61 -2.71
N GLY A 146 -13.23 -3.39 -2.64
CA GLY A 146 -13.85 -2.15 -3.08
C GLY A 146 -14.21 -2.16 -4.57
N THR A 147 -14.62 -0.99 -5.06
CA THR A 147 -14.98 -0.76 -6.47
C THR A 147 -13.93 0.07 -7.21
N GLU A 148 -12.98 0.62 -6.49
CA GLU A 148 -11.87 1.40 -7.01
C GLU A 148 -10.84 0.49 -7.70
N PRO A 149 -9.92 1.04 -8.52
CA PRO A 149 -8.84 0.27 -9.08
C PRO A 149 -8.06 -0.48 -7.99
N ARG A 150 -7.62 -1.69 -8.31
CA ARG A 150 -6.93 -2.62 -7.40
C ARG A 150 -5.93 -1.91 -6.49
N GLY A 151 -6.13 -2.04 -5.16
CA GLY A 151 -5.18 -1.57 -4.15
C GLY A 151 -5.06 -0.05 -4.02
N THR A 152 -5.95 0.74 -4.65
CA THR A 152 -5.87 2.21 -4.55
C THR A 152 -6.46 2.71 -3.24
N PHE A 153 -7.72 2.47 -2.96
CA PHE A 153 -8.35 2.89 -1.70
C PHE A 153 -8.17 1.81 -0.62
N PHE A 154 -8.81 0.65 -0.78
CA PHE A 154 -8.53 -0.52 0.06
C PHE A 154 -7.32 -1.30 -0.46
N PRO A 155 -6.66 -2.14 0.38
CA PRO A 155 -5.66 -3.07 -0.14
C PRO A 155 -6.31 -4.10 -1.05
N PHE A 156 -5.60 -4.59 -2.06
CA PHE A 156 -5.95 -5.91 -2.53
C PHE A 156 -5.35 -6.97 -1.60
N LEU A 157 -6.03 -8.08 -1.48
CA LEU A 157 -5.59 -9.19 -0.63
C LEU A 157 -4.70 -10.13 -1.43
N ILE A 158 -3.65 -10.66 -0.79
CA ILE A 158 -2.73 -11.60 -1.44
C ILE A 158 -2.38 -12.75 -0.51
N ARG A 159 -2.48 -13.98 -1.05
CA ARG A 159 -2.07 -15.23 -0.39
C ARG A 159 -1.01 -15.93 -1.24
N ASP A 160 0.17 -16.18 -0.68
CA ASP A 160 1.21 -16.94 -1.36
C ASP A 160 0.82 -18.43 -1.48
N LEU A 161 0.99 -19.00 -2.67
CA LEU A 161 0.89 -20.43 -2.95
C LEU A 161 2.27 -21.09 -2.97
N THR A 162 3.29 -20.37 -3.45
CA THR A 162 4.69 -20.72 -3.27
C THR A 162 5.23 -20.10 -2.00
N GLU A 163 6.36 -20.58 -1.51
CA GLU A 163 6.95 -20.08 -0.29
C GLU A 163 7.25 -18.56 -0.38
N ARG A 164 6.66 -17.79 0.55
CA ARG A 164 6.73 -16.32 0.55
C ARG A 164 8.16 -15.77 0.41
N ARG A 165 9.14 -16.40 1.08
CA ARG A 165 10.54 -15.92 1.02
C ARG A 165 11.08 -15.88 -0.41
N LEU A 166 10.58 -16.74 -1.30
CA LEU A 166 10.98 -16.75 -2.71
C LEU A 166 10.50 -15.51 -3.45
N ARG A 167 9.34 -14.95 -3.07
CA ARG A 167 8.77 -13.74 -3.65
C ARG A 167 9.32 -12.47 -2.99
N ALA A 168 9.39 -12.43 -1.67
CA ALA A 168 9.82 -11.26 -0.91
C ALA A 168 11.34 -11.08 -0.89
N PHE A 169 12.13 -12.17 -0.96
CA PHE A 169 13.59 -12.11 -0.84
C PHE A 169 14.29 -12.65 -2.09
N PRO A 170 14.45 -11.82 -3.14
CA PRO A 170 15.02 -12.29 -4.42
C PRO A 170 16.44 -12.84 -4.30
N GLN A 171 17.18 -12.44 -3.25
CA GLN A 171 18.54 -12.91 -2.95
C GLN A 171 18.58 -13.77 -1.68
N ALA A 172 17.50 -14.47 -1.33
CA ALA A 172 17.33 -15.26 -0.12
C ALA A 172 17.46 -14.47 1.21
N LYS A 173 17.51 -13.15 1.15
CA LYS A 173 17.62 -12.22 2.30
C LYS A 173 16.92 -10.90 1.98
N PRO A 174 16.53 -10.10 3.01
CA PRO A 174 16.02 -8.75 2.80
C PRO A 174 17.03 -7.89 2.03
N VAL A 175 16.53 -7.11 1.08
CA VAL A 175 17.36 -6.17 0.28
C VAL A 175 17.88 -5.03 1.15
N ASN A 176 17.03 -4.52 2.03
CA ASN A 176 17.40 -3.47 2.99
C ASN A 176 17.09 -3.92 4.42
N ARG A 177 18.01 -3.67 5.36
CA ARG A 177 17.87 -4.02 6.79
C ARG A 177 17.90 -2.79 7.71
N ASP A 178 18.05 -1.61 7.14
CA ASP A 178 18.03 -0.37 7.89
C ASP A 178 16.60 0.07 8.22
N PHE A 179 15.63 -0.48 7.48
CA PHE A 179 14.20 -0.42 7.80
C PHE A 179 13.68 -1.81 8.20
N ARG A 180 12.71 -1.86 9.10
CA ARG A 180 12.04 -3.11 9.50
C ARG A 180 11.05 -3.59 8.46
N GLY A 181 10.31 -2.63 7.89
CA GLY A 181 9.21 -2.84 6.96
C GLY A 181 8.52 -1.54 6.59
N ILE A 182 7.37 -1.67 5.98
CA ILE A 182 6.48 -0.55 5.67
C ILE A 182 5.57 -0.34 6.87
N ALA A 183 5.66 0.84 7.49
CA ALA A 183 4.92 1.17 8.70
C ALA A 183 3.52 1.73 8.40
N LYS A 184 3.40 2.59 7.37
CA LYS A 184 2.12 3.22 7.02
C LYS A 184 1.95 3.41 5.52
N VAL A 185 0.70 3.28 5.08
CA VAL A 185 0.22 3.72 3.76
C VAL A 185 -0.60 4.98 3.97
N VAL A 186 -0.25 6.06 3.29
CA VAL A 186 -0.99 7.33 3.33
C VAL A 186 -1.87 7.41 2.09
N ILE A 187 -3.19 7.49 2.27
CA ILE A 187 -4.15 7.49 1.18
C ILE A 187 -4.78 8.88 1.07
N ALA A 188 -4.63 9.50 -0.09
CA ALA A 188 -5.32 10.75 -0.42
C ALA A 188 -6.81 10.49 -0.59
N VAL A 189 -7.66 11.30 0.07
CA VAL A 189 -9.12 11.18 0.03
C VAL A 189 -9.76 12.55 -0.16
N ARG A 190 -10.92 12.59 -0.83
CA ARG A 190 -11.66 13.84 -1.03
C ARG A 190 -12.49 14.22 0.19
N ASP A 191 -13.04 13.21 0.87
CA ASP A 191 -13.89 13.35 2.06
C ASP A 191 -13.37 12.41 3.15
N LEU A 192 -12.74 13.02 4.17
CA LEU A 192 -12.11 12.29 5.26
C LEU A 192 -13.12 11.46 6.07
N ASP A 193 -14.30 12.03 6.34
CA ASP A 193 -15.32 11.36 7.17
C ASP A 193 -16.00 10.22 6.43
N ALA A 194 -16.27 10.38 5.14
CA ALA A 194 -16.76 9.30 4.29
C ALA A 194 -15.73 8.15 4.17
N ALA A 195 -14.45 8.47 3.99
CA ALA A 195 -13.37 7.48 3.92
C ALA A 195 -13.21 6.73 5.26
N ILE A 196 -13.23 7.43 6.39
CA ILE A 196 -13.21 6.83 7.74
C ILE A 196 -14.38 5.85 7.90
N LYS A 197 -15.59 6.25 7.52
CA LYS A 197 -16.78 5.40 7.63
C LYS A 197 -16.61 4.10 6.85
N ARG A 198 -16.08 4.16 5.62
CA ARG A 198 -15.84 3.00 4.75
C ARG A 198 -14.82 2.05 5.37
N TYR A 199 -13.68 2.55 5.87
CA TYR A 199 -12.67 1.73 6.54
C TYR A 199 -13.20 1.08 7.82
N ARG A 200 -13.96 1.82 8.63
CA ARG A 200 -14.58 1.29 9.85
C ARG A 200 -15.61 0.20 9.53
N GLN A 201 -16.38 0.34 8.47
CA GLN A 201 -17.31 -0.68 7.99
C GLN A 201 -16.54 -1.94 7.54
N ALA A 202 -15.47 -1.77 6.75
CA ALA A 202 -14.70 -2.88 6.20
C ALA A 202 -13.98 -3.69 7.29
N TYR A 203 -13.43 -3.03 8.31
CA TYR A 203 -12.48 -3.65 9.24
C TYR A 203 -12.87 -3.56 10.71
N GLY A 204 -14.05 -3.05 11.05
CA GLY A 204 -14.52 -2.96 12.43
C GLY A 204 -13.68 -2.03 13.33
N LEU A 205 -13.09 -0.98 12.75
CA LEU A 205 -12.09 -0.15 13.44
C LEU A 205 -12.72 0.78 14.46
N PRO A 206 -11.97 1.15 15.54
CA PRO A 206 -12.37 2.19 16.49
C PRO A 206 -12.42 3.57 15.82
N ALA A 207 -12.83 4.59 16.60
CA ALA A 207 -12.75 5.96 16.14
C ALA A 207 -11.27 6.34 15.86
N PRO A 208 -10.99 7.05 14.74
CA PRO A 208 -9.62 7.45 14.40
C PRO A 208 -9.13 8.60 15.27
N ILE A 209 -7.82 8.75 15.35
CA ILE A 209 -7.20 9.97 15.84
C ILE A 209 -7.04 10.92 14.65
N LYS A 210 -7.57 12.17 14.79
CA LYS A 210 -7.48 13.19 13.74
C LYS A 210 -6.43 14.24 14.10
N GLN A 211 -5.75 14.77 13.09
CA GLN A 211 -4.75 15.82 13.20
C GLN A 211 -4.75 16.69 11.97
N VAL A 212 -4.40 17.97 12.11
CA VAL A 212 -4.04 18.85 10.99
C VAL A 212 -2.52 18.90 10.91
N ASP A 213 -1.97 18.72 9.71
CA ASP A 213 -0.54 18.88 9.45
C ASP A 213 -0.29 19.87 8.31
N PRO A 214 0.10 21.12 8.63
CA PRO A 214 0.45 22.11 7.61
C PRO A 214 1.71 21.74 6.80
N GLY A 215 2.64 20.97 7.37
CA GLY A 215 3.86 20.52 6.68
C GLY A 215 3.58 19.47 5.59
N PHE A 216 2.57 18.66 5.77
CA PHE A 216 2.08 17.72 4.74
C PHE A 216 0.93 18.33 3.91
N ASP A 217 0.38 19.45 4.37
CA ASP A 217 -0.74 20.19 3.79
C ASP A 217 -2.04 19.37 3.73
N ALA A 218 -2.37 18.73 4.88
CA ALA A 218 -3.51 17.83 4.97
C ALA A 218 -4.20 17.82 6.33
N HIS A 219 -5.52 17.51 6.31
CA HIS A 219 -6.22 16.91 7.43
C HIS A 219 -5.93 15.41 7.43
N LEU A 220 -5.44 14.89 8.54
CA LEU A 220 -5.02 13.49 8.69
C LEU A 220 -5.94 12.72 9.63
N ALA A 221 -6.15 11.43 9.35
CA ALA A 221 -6.78 10.49 10.26
C ALA A 221 -5.98 9.19 10.34
N LEU A 222 -5.45 8.87 11.53
CA LEU A 222 -4.82 7.59 11.83
C LEU A 222 -5.90 6.57 12.20
N LEU A 223 -5.98 5.49 11.45
CA LEU A 223 -6.92 4.40 11.68
C LEU A 223 -6.28 3.38 12.64
N GLY A 224 -6.76 3.33 13.90
CA GLY A 224 -6.27 2.36 14.88
C GLY A 224 -6.53 0.91 14.45
N GLY A 225 -5.51 0.04 14.55
CA GLY A 225 -5.59 -1.38 14.19
C GLY A 225 -5.23 -1.72 12.74
N VAL A 226 -4.99 -0.70 11.89
CA VAL A 226 -4.53 -0.89 10.50
C VAL A 226 -3.41 0.10 10.17
N PRO A 227 -2.48 -0.23 9.25
CA PRO A 227 -1.34 0.62 8.92
C PRO A 227 -1.71 1.74 7.93
N VAL A 228 -2.83 2.44 8.17
CA VAL A 228 -3.37 3.42 7.23
C VAL A 228 -3.52 4.78 7.89
N VAL A 229 -3.07 5.82 7.17
CA VAL A 229 -3.37 7.22 7.43
C VAL A 229 -4.16 7.76 6.24
N LEU A 230 -5.34 8.31 6.48
CA LEU A 230 -6.11 9.02 5.47
C LEU A 230 -5.68 10.48 5.46
N ALA A 231 -5.54 11.09 4.28
CA ALA A 231 -5.11 12.47 4.08
C ALA A 231 -6.07 13.21 3.15
N GLN A 232 -6.79 14.20 3.68
CA GLN A 232 -7.63 15.12 2.91
C GLN A 232 -6.90 16.44 2.71
N PRO A 233 -6.97 17.08 1.52
CA PRO A 233 -6.40 18.41 1.30
C PRO A 233 -6.75 19.40 2.40
N LEU A 234 -5.75 20.17 2.86
CA LEU A 234 -5.97 21.20 3.89
C LEU A 234 -6.63 22.45 3.30
N SER A 235 -6.27 22.80 2.07
CA SER A 235 -6.76 23.97 1.35
C SER A 235 -6.96 23.68 -0.14
N ALA A 236 -7.49 24.64 -0.88
CA ALA A 236 -7.66 24.54 -2.33
C ALA A 236 -6.31 24.44 -3.08
N GLU A 237 -5.25 24.98 -2.50
CA GLU A 237 -3.87 24.99 -3.05
C GLU A 237 -3.08 23.74 -2.66
N SER A 238 -3.65 22.84 -1.86
CA SER A 238 -2.95 21.63 -1.44
C SER A 238 -2.55 20.77 -2.66
N TRP A 239 -1.29 20.30 -2.65
CA TRP A 239 -0.75 19.37 -3.67
C TRP A 239 -1.58 18.08 -3.81
N LEU A 240 -2.34 17.72 -2.79
CA LEU A 240 -3.23 16.57 -2.81
C LEU A 240 -4.39 16.76 -3.79
N ASN A 241 -4.84 18.00 -4.07
CA ASN A 241 -5.94 18.24 -5.02
C ASN A 241 -5.54 17.82 -6.44
N GLU A 242 -4.38 18.27 -6.93
CA GLU A 242 -3.86 17.88 -8.25
C GLU A 242 -3.74 16.35 -8.35
N ARG A 243 -3.21 15.71 -7.30
CA ARG A 243 -3.09 14.26 -7.25
C ARG A 243 -4.45 13.54 -7.29
N LEU A 244 -5.42 14.02 -6.52
CA LEU A 244 -6.78 13.48 -6.49
C LEU A 244 -7.49 13.66 -7.84
N ASP A 245 -7.27 14.78 -8.52
CA ASP A 245 -7.86 15.04 -9.85
C ASP A 245 -7.23 14.15 -10.91
N GLN A 246 -5.92 13.94 -10.83
CA GLN A 246 -5.19 13.13 -11.79
C GLN A 246 -5.41 11.62 -11.55
N PHE A 247 -5.40 11.15 -10.32
CA PHE A 247 -5.34 9.71 -10.02
C PHE A 247 -6.54 9.19 -9.21
N GLY A 248 -7.37 10.05 -8.62
CA GLY A 248 -8.43 9.65 -7.71
C GLY A 248 -7.91 9.34 -6.30
N GLU A 249 -8.77 8.75 -5.48
CA GLU A 249 -8.41 8.33 -4.12
C GLU A 249 -7.45 7.12 -4.17
N ALA A 250 -6.21 7.35 -3.75
CA ALA A 250 -5.14 6.36 -3.85
C ALA A 250 -3.98 6.68 -2.88
N PRO A 251 -3.03 5.77 -2.68
CA PRO A 251 -1.83 6.07 -1.93
C PRO A 251 -1.10 7.30 -2.50
N CYS A 252 -0.71 8.21 -1.61
CA CYS A 252 0.02 9.43 -1.96
C CYS A 252 1.41 9.47 -1.32
N ALA A 253 1.63 8.69 -0.28
CA ALA A 253 2.93 8.51 0.37
C ALA A 253 3.00 7.15 1.07
N PHE A 254 4.24 6.71 1.34
CA PHE A 254 4.53 5.57 2.20
C PHE A 254 5.48 5.98 3.32
N VAL A 255 5.35 5.34 4.48
CA VAL A 255 6.25 5.54 5.63
C VAL A 255 6.89 4.20 5.99
N LEU A 256 8.22 4.18 6.07
CA LEU A 256 9.01 3.04 6.47
C LEU A 256 9.27 3.07 7.99
N GLY A 257 9.32 1.93 8.64
CA GLY A 257 9.75 1.80 10.03
C GLY A 257 11.26 1.69 10.11
N ALA A 258 11.97 2.71 10.60
CA ALA A 258 13.43 2.74 10.62
C ALA A 258 14.03 1.96 11.79
N ASN A 259 15.06 1.15 11.52
CA ASN A 259 15.95 0.56 12.53
C ASN A 259 17.23 1.38 12.72
N ARG A 260 17.69 2.05 11.65
CA ARG A 260 18.95 2.81 11.62
C ARG A 260 18.75 4.17 10.92
N PRO A 261 17.98 5.09 11.55
CA PRO A 261 17.59 6.34 10.90
C PRO A 261 18.77 7.25 10.57
N GLY A 262 19.82 7.26 11.36
CA GLY A 262 21.01 8.11 11.18
C GLY A 262 21.81 7.88 9.89
N ARG A 263 21.44 6.88 9.09
CA ARG A 263 22.05 6.63 7.76
C ARG A 263 21.40 7.41 6.64
N TYR A 264 20.25 8.04 6.89
CA TYR A 264 19.43 8.69 5.87
C TYR A 264 19.24 10.17 6.16
N HIS A 265 19.35 11.00 5.12
CA HIS A 265 19.12 12.42 5.21
C HIS A 265 17.65 12.75 4.92
N ALA A 266 16.97 13.32 5.91
CA ALA A 266 15.65 13.89 5.73
C ALA A 266 15.74 15.28 5.12
N ALA A 267 14.91 15.58 4.12
CA ALA A 267 14.73 16.92 3.57
C ALA A 267 13.79 17.77 4.44
N SER A 268 12.85 17.13 5.13
CA SER A 268 11.92 17.76 6.06
C SER A 268 11.44 16.78 7.12
N GLN A 269 10.80 17.32 8.16
CA GLN A 269 10.21 16.52 9.23
C GLN A 269 8.81 17.04 9.55
N THR A 270 7.90 16.12 9.91
CA THR A 270 6.58 16.42 10.44
C THR A 270 6.35 15.54 11.67
N ARG A 271 5.37 15.91 12.51
CA ARG A 271 4.99 15.10 13.67
C ARG A 271 3.54 14.66 13.53
N TRP A 272 3.35 13.33 13.38
CA TRP A 272 2.04 12.74 13.22
C TRP A 272 1.67 11.91 14.45
N PHE A 273 0.59 12.29 15.12
CA PHE A 273 0.04 11.51 16.26
C PHE A 273 1.09 11.18 17.33
N GLY A 274 2.00 12.16 17.58
CA GLY A 274 3.10 12.01 18.53
C GLY A 274 4.40 11.47 17.94
N ILE A 275 4.39 10.85 16.77
CA ILE A 275 5.54 10.22 16.12
C ILE A 275 6.17 11.20 15.12
N GLU A 276 7.50 11.31 15.13
CA GLU A 276 8.25 12.07 14.14
C GLU A 276 8.37 11.28 12.83
N ILE A 277 7.98 11.92 11.72
CA ILE A 277 8.16 11.39 10.37
C ILE A 277 9.22 12.23 9.66
N SER A 278 10.29 11.60 9.26
CA SER A 278 11.36 12.18 8.43
C SER A 278 11.06 11.88 6.97
N TRP A 279 11.05 12.93 6.12
CA TRP A 279 10.71 12.80 4.70
C TRP A 279 11.95 12.91 3.82
N PHE A 280 12.08 12.00 2.87
CA PHE A 280 13.04 12.14 1.77
C PHE A 280 12.66 13.33 0.88
N ASP A 281 13.64 13.86 0.13
CA ASP A 281 13.42 14.91 -0.86
C ASP A 281 12.50 14.39 -1.98
N SER A 282 11.24 14.80 -1.95
CA SER A 282 10.25 14.37 -2.94
C SER A 282 10.52 14.92 -4.35
N GLY A 283 11.21 16.06 -4.48
CA GLY A 283 11.62 16.59 -5.77
C GLY A 283 12.68 15.72 -6.46
N LYS A 284 13.60 15.14 -5.68
CA LYS A 284 14.61 14.20 -6.19
C LYS A 284 14.06 12.78 -6.37
N LEU A 285 13.20 12.35 -5.46
CA LEU A 285 12.62 11.00 -5.52
C LEU A 285 11.52 10.90 -6.58
N GLY A 286 10.81 11.99 -6.86
CA GLY A 286 9.66 12.05 -7.76
C GLY A 286 8.32 11.70 -7.08
N TRP A 287 8.33 11.30 -5.80
CA TRP A 287 7.16 10.95 -5.00
C TRP A 287 7.48 11.05 -3.50
N ARG A 288 6.49 10.90 -2.63
CA ARG A 288 6.67 11.07 -1.17
C ARG A 288 6.94 9.73 -0.48
N LEU A 289 8.12 9.65 0.14
CA LEU A 289 8.55 8.56 1.03
C LEU A 289 9.03 9.16 2.34
N GLY A 290 8.53 8.65 3.44
CA GLY A 290 9.01 9.01 4.78
C GLY A 290 9.51 7.79 5.55
N PHE A 291 10.10 8.06 6.70
CA PHE A 291 10.40 7.03 7.69
C PHE A 291 10.15 7.54 9.10
N GLU A 292 9.74 6.64 9.96
CA GLU A 292 9.54 6.87 11.38
C GLU A 292 10.47 6.00 12.21
N ILE A 293 10.83 6.51 13.40
CA ILE A 293 11.48 5.71 14.43
C ILE A 293 10.35 5.34 15.39
N PRO A 294 9.95 4.06 15.46
CA PRO A 294 8.95 3.65 16.42
C PRO A 294 9.47 3.88 17.85
N GLU A 295 8.64 4.49 18.69
CA GLU A 295 8.89 4.50 20.12
C GLU A 295 8.79 3.06 20.65
N TRP A 296 9.79 2.65 21.45
CA TRP A 296 9.88 1.32 22.07
C TRP A 296 8.99 1.21 23.30
#